data_17b97a52bf64940128ecfb631e2e4986
#
_entry.id   17b97a52bf64940128ecfb631e2e4986
#
_cell.length_a   1.000
_cell.length_b   1.000
_cell.length_c   1.000
_cell.angle_alpha   90.00
_cell.angle_beta   90.00
_cell.angle_gamma   90.00
#
_symmetry.space_group_name_H-M   'P 1'
#
loop_
_entity.id
_entity.type
_entity.pdbx_description
1 polymer ?
#
loop_
_entity_poly.entity_id
_entity_poly.type
_entity_poly.pdbx_seq_one_letter_code
_entity_poly.pdbx_strand_id
1 'polypeptide(L)'
;MTLFNTMGDTTQSVPKAAIIVLNWNTWRDTVLCLESICAMTYPNCKVFVVDNGSTDDSVRHIKTWMSERGIPFREKLETDLE
;
A
#
# COMPACT_ATOMS: atom_id res chain seq x y z
N MET A 1 -6.24 6.35 -7.75
CA MET A 1 -6.71 5.30 -6.82
C MET A 1 -5.70 5.09 -5.71
N THR A 2 -6.17 4.85 -4.52
CA THR A 2 -5.29 4.64 -3.37
C THR A 2 -5.67 3.34 -2.66
N LEU A 3 -4.68 2.49 -2.42
CA LEU A 3 -4.82 1.31 -1.58
C LEU A 3 -4.08 1.60 -0.28
N PHE A 4 -4.64 1.22 0.84
CA PHE A 4 -3.97 1.50 2.10
C PHE A 4 -4.22 0.40 3.12
N ASN A 5 -3.25 0.25 4.01
CA ASN A 5 -3.26 -0.71 5.08
C ASN A 5 -2.52 -0.13 6.27
N THR A 6 -3.00 -0.43 7.47
CA THR A 6 -2.28 -0.09 8.70
C THR A 6 -1.49 -1.32 9.11
N MET A 7 -0.18 -1.19 9.20
CA MET A 7 0.72 -2.27 9.58
C MET A 7 1.26 -2.00 10.98
N GLY A 8 1.50 -3.09 11.70
CA GLY A 8 2.00 -2.99 13.06
C GLY A 8 0.89 -2.83 14.09
N ASP A 9 1.30 -2.72 15.32
CA ASP A 9 0.41 -2.65 16.46
C ASP A 9 0.19 -1.20 16.88
N THR A 10 -1.04 -0.73 16.82
CA THR A 10 -1.38 0.65 17.15
C THR A 10 -1.33 0.94 18.66
N THR A 11 -1.14 -0.08 19.48
CA THR A 11 -1.01 0.12 20.94
C THR A 11 0.41 0.53 21.32
N GLN A 12 1.33 0.52 20.39
CA GLN A 12 2.71 0.90 20.65
C GLN A 12 2.81 2.41 20.94
N SER A 13 3.77 2.76 21.76
CA SER A 13 4.00 4.16 22.14
C SER A 13 4.86 4.92 21.14
N VAL A 14 5.29 4.29 20.06
CA VAL A 14 6.08 4.96 19.02
C VAL A 14 5.18 5.78 18.11
N PRO A 15 5.72 6.85 17.51
CA PRO A 15 4.93 7.67 16.59
C PRO A 15 4.44 6.86 15.39
N LYS A 16 3.29 7.23 14.88
CA LYS A 16 2.76 6.63 13.67
C LYS A 16 3.52 7.16 12.46
N ALA A 17 3.98 6.25 11.60
CA ALA A 17 4.62 6.60 10.35
C ALA A 17 3.67 6.33 9.19
N ALA A 18 3.73 7.16 8.16
CA ALA A 18 3.00 6.93 6.94
C ALA A 18 4.01 6.74 5.80
N ILE A 19 3.83 5.67 5.04
CA ILE A 19 4.67 5.38 3.90
C ILE A 19 3.81 5.49 2.66
N ILE A 20 4.23 6.32 1.72
CA ILE A 20 3.49 6.55 0.48
C ILE A 20 4.31 5.97 -0.66
N VAL A 21 3.72 5.03 -1.39
CA VAL A 21 4.34 4.41 -2.55
C VAL A 21 3.55 4.84 -3.77
N LEU A 22 4.23 5.49 -4.71
CA LEU A 22 3.60 5.95 -5.93
C LEU A 22 3.76 4.88 -7.00
N ASN A 23 2.68 4.57 -7.71
CA ASN A 23 2.70 3.62 -8.81
C ASN A 23 2.18 4.28 -10.07
N TRP A 24 2.94 4.11 -11.16
CA TRP A 24 2.48 4.50 -12.49
C TRP A 24 3.13 3.54 -13.49
N ASN A 25 2.34 2.57 -13.96
CA ASN A 25 2.80 1.55 -14.91
C ASN A 25 4.07 0.81 -14.44
N THR A 26 4.23 0.62 -13.12
CA THR A 26 5.44 0.01 -12.55
C THR A 26 5.10 -0.98 -11.45
N TRP A 27 4.05 -1.75 -11.62
CA TRP A 27 3.56 -2.62 -10.55
C TRP A 27 4.63 -3.57 -10.00
N ARG A 28 5.57 -4.02 -10.83
CA ARG A 28 6.62 -4.92 -10.36
C ARG A 28 7.53 -4.23 -9.35
N ASP A 29 7.92 -3.00 -9.64
CA ASP A 29 8.74 -2.21 -8.72
C ASP A 29 7.95 -1.89 -7.44
N THR A 30 6.68 -1.59 -7.58
CA THR A 30 5.81 -1.30 -6.46
C THR A 30 5.69 -2.52 -5.54
N VAL A 31 5.52 -3.71 -6.11
CA VAL A 31 5.44 -4.94 -5.33
C VAL A 31 6.76 -5.21 -4.60
N LEU A 32 7.89 -4.99 -5.26
CA LEU A 32 9.20 -5.15 -4.60
C LEU A 32 9.35 -4.19 -3.43
N CYS A 33 8.88 -2.96 -3.61
CA CYS A 33 8.89 -1.96 -2.54
C CYS A 33 8.00 -2.41 -1.37
N LEU A 34 6.82 -2.91 -1.68
CA LEU A 34 5.90 -3.39 -0.65
C LEU A 34 6.46 -4.60 0.10
N GLU A 35 7.18 -5.48 -0.59
CA GLU A 35 7.84 -6.61 0.06
C GLU A 35 8.87 -6.12 1.08
N SER A 36 9.63 -5.10 0.71
CA SER A 36 10.61 -4.50 1.63
C SER A 36 9.92 -3.86 2.84
N ILE A 37 8.81 -3.19 2.62
CA ILE A 37 8.03 -2.58 3.70
C ILE A 37 7.50 -3.66 4.64
N CYS A 38 7.02 -4.77 4.11
CA CYS A 38 6.53 -5.87 4.93
C CYS A 38 7.62 -6.49 5.79
N ALA A 39 8.88 -6.40 5.38
CA ALA A 39 10.01 -6.91 6.13
C ALA A 39 10.50 -5.94 7.21
N MET A 40 9.97 -4.71 7.23
CA MET A 40 10.37 -3.73 8.23
C MET A 40 9.82 -4.09 9.61
N THR A 41 10.53 -3.65 10.62
CA THR A 41 10.17 -3.94 12.01
C THR A 41 9.51 -2.75 12.71
N TYR A 42 9.28 -1.65 12.02
CA TYR A 42 8.66 -0.49 12.63
C TYR A 42 7.23 -0.83 13.05
N PRO A 43 6.88 -0.64 14.34
CA PRO A 43 5.65 -1.21 14.87
C PRO A 43 4.37 -0.40 14.61
N ASN A 44 4.46 0.81 14.08
CA ASN A 44 3.27 1.65 13.88
C ASN A 44 3.34 2.37 12.55
N CYS A 45 2.90 1.68 11.50
CA CYS A 45 3.07 2.15 10.14
C CYS A 45 1.76 2.02 9.36
N LYS A 46 1.42 3.06 8.61
CA LYS A 46 0.32 3.03 7.66
C LYS A 46 0.89 3.18 6.26
N VAL A 47 0.52 2.29 5.37
CA VAL A 47 1.05 2.26 4.01
C VAL A 47 -0.03 2.65 3.02
N PHE A 48 0.31 3.58 2.14
CA PHE A 48 -0.55 4.01 1.06
C PHE A 48 0.12 3.69 -0.27
N VAL A 49 -0.60 3.03 -1.17
CA VAL A 49 -0.17 2.89 -2.55
C VAL A 49 -1.07 3.79 -3.38
N VAL A 50 -0.49 4.81 -3.98
CA VAL A 50 -1.23 5.77 -4.78
C VAL A 50 -0.95 5.48 -6.25
N ASP A 51 -1.99 5.10 -7.00
CA ASP A 51 -1.86 4.88 -8.43
C ASP A 51 -2.18 6.17 -9.18
N ASN A 52 -1.24 6.61 -9.97
CA ASN A 52 -1.33 7.89 -10.68
C ASN A 52 -1.82 7.70 -12.12
N GLY A 53 -2.89 6.95 -12.30
CA GLY A 53 -3.52 6.77 -13.60
C GLY A 53 -2.83 5.77 -14.50
N SER A 54 -2.42 4.63 -13.94
CA SER A 54 -1.80 3.57 -14.75
C SER A 54 -2.71 3.09 -15.85
N THR A 55 -2.12 2.87 -17.02
CA THR A 55 -2.84 2.35 -18.19
C THR A 55 -2.58 0.86 -18.41
N ASP A 56 -1.66 0.27 -17.67
CA ASP A 56 -1.45 -1.17 -17.64
C ASP A 56 -2.32 -1.80 -16.55
N ASP A 57 -2.08 -3.05 -16.22
CA ASP A 57 -2.84 -3.75 -15.18
C ASP A 57 -2.22 -3.61 -13.80
N SER A 58 -1.48 -2.52 -13.55
CA SER A 58 -0.76 -2.33 -12.28
C SER A 58 -1.63 -2.53 -11.06
N VAL A 59 -2.77 -1.84 -11.02
CA VAL A 59 -3.65 -1.90 -9.84
C VAL A 59 -4.14 -3.32 -9.61
N ARG A 60 -4.53 -4.02 -10.66
CA ARG A 60 -4.99 -5.40 -10.56
C ARG A 60 -3.90 -6.31 -10.02
N HIS A 61 -2.69 -6.16 -10.53
CA HIS A 61 -1.55 -6.97 -10.08
C HIS A 61 -1.22 -6.70 -8.61
N ILE A 62 -1.24 -5.45 -8.20
CA ILE A 62 -0.95 -5.09 -6.80
C ILE A 62 -2.02 -5.66 -5.87
N LYS A 63 -3.28 -5.53 -6.24
CA LYS A 63 -4.38 -6.09 -5.44
C LYS A 63 -4.26 -7.61 -5.31
N THR A 64 -3.94 -8.27 -6.42
CA THR A 64 -3.77 -9.72 -6.43
C THR A 64 -2.63 -10.13 -5.50
N TRP A 65 -1.51 -9.42 -5.58
CA TRP A 65 -0.36 -9.69 -4.72
C TRP A 65 -0.72 -9.55 -3.24
N MET A 66 -1.44 -8.48 -2.89
CA MET A 66 -1.88 -8.27 -1.50
C MET A 66 -2.81 -9.38 -1.04
N SER A 67 -3.76 -9.76 -1.89
CA SER A 67 -4.73 -10.81 -1.56
C SER A 67 -4.04 -12.16 -1.35
N GLU A 68 -3.07 -12.48 -2.21
CA GLU A 68 -2.33 -13.73 -2.10
C GLU A 68 -1.49 -13.81 -0.84
N ARG A 69 -1.05 -12.67 -0.35
CA ARG A 69 -0.26 -12.57 0.88
C ARG A 69 -1.13 -12.46 2.12
N GLY A 70 -2.45 -12.40 1.97
CA GLY A 70 -3.33 -12.22 3.10
C GLY A 70 -3.24 -10.84 3.72
N ILE A 71 -2.85 -9.84 2.96
CA ILE A 71 -2.74 -8.46 3.43
C ILE A 71 -4.06 -7.76 3.17
N PRO A 72 -4.82 -7.40 4.21
CA PRO A 72 -6.06 -6.65 4.01
C PRO A 72 -5.74 -5.24 3.55
N PHE A 73 -6.57 -4.71 2.69
CA PHE A 73 -6.39 -3.33 2.22
C PHE A 73 -7.74 -2.70 1.94
N ARG A 74 -7.76 -1.39 1.98
CA ARG A 74 -8.91 -0.60 1.58
C ARG A 74 -8.52 0.20 0.35
N GLU A 75 -9.53 0.53 -0.43
CA GLU A 75 -9.33 1.20 -1.69
C GLU A 75 -10.19 2.47 -1.70
N LYS A 76 -9.59 3.56 -2.18
CA LYS A 76 -10.29 4.83 -2.30
C LYS A 76 -10.06 5.40 -3.68
N LEU A 77 -11.13 5.69 -4.40
CA LEU A 77 -11.06 6.33 -5.70
C LEU A 77 -11.00 7.84 -5.51
N GLU A 78 -10.44 8.54 -6.48
CA GLU A 78 -10.34 10.00 -6.41
C GLU A 78 -11.71 10.65 -6.29
N THR A 79 -12.72 10.04 -6.89
CA THR A 79 -14.09 10.55 -6.83
C THR A 79 -14.70 10.45 -5.44
N ASP A 80 -14.06 9.72 -4.53
CA ASP A 80 -14.55 9.54 -3.15
C ASP A 80 -13.89 10.51 -2.18
N LEU A 81 -13.17 11.50 -2.68
CA LEU A 81 -12.49 12.50 -1.86
C LEU A 81 -13.49 13.56 -1.41
N GLU A 82 -14.04 13.36 -0.26
CA GLU A 82 -15.01 14.29 0.32
C GLU A 82 -14.56 14.76 1.69
#